data_1bf64fc8b1a5eca8b11742878412b05c
#
_entry.id   1bf64fc8b1a5eca8b11742878412b05c
#
_cell.length_a   1.000
_cell.length_b   1.000
_cell.length_c   1.000
_cell.angle_alpha   90.00
_cell.angle_beta   90.00
_cell.angle_gamma   90.00
#
_symmetry.space_group_name_H-M   'P 1'
#
loop_
_entity.id
_entity.type
_entity.pdbx_description
1 polymer ?
#
loop_
_entity_poly.entity_id
_entity_poly.type
_entity_poly.pdbx_seq_one_letter_code
_entity_poly.pdbx_strand_id
1 'polypeptide(L)'
;MSSADDRGAPRPGRRLLLVHAHPDDESIGTGATMAKYAAEDAQVTLVTCTLGELGEVIPPSLAHLAAEKEDRLGEYRIGELAAACDLLGVTDHRFLGGPGRWRDSGMMGTQDNTDPRCFWQADVDEAAAALLDVIREVRPQVLVTYDANGFYGHPDHIQAHRVAWRAFELARTDGLVGTDGLARFYATAAPDSTQVTTEIDATAYFERKLAAMRAHATQITVSAPFFALSNRIRQRALGVEYYTLLAGPAGPRGPVAGPAGRATDLF
;
A
#
# COMPACT_ATOMS: atom_id res chain seq x y z
N MET A 1 -4.47 18.67 -35.26
CA MET A 1 -5.59 17.78 -34.93
C MET A 1 -5.27 17.19 -33.59
N SER A 2 -5.98 17.69 -32.59
CA SER A 2 -5.75 17.38 -31.16
C SER A 2 -6.12 15.93 -30.89
N SER A 3 -5.18 15.17 -30.29
CA SER A 3 -5.45 13.84 -29.74
C SER A 3 -6.46 14.00 -28.61
N ALA A 4 -7.63 13.38 -28.78
CA ALA A 4 -8.66 13.31 -27.76
C ALA A 4 -8.09 12.69 -26.48
N ASP A 5 -8.29 13.41 -25.40
CA ASP A 5 -8.06 13.06 -24.02
C ASP A 5 -8.87 11.79 -23.68
N ASP A 6 -8.21 10.62 -23.71
CA ASP A 6 -8.80 9.35 -23.30
C ASP A 6 -8.81 9.27 -21.77
N ARG A 7 -9.44 10.25 -21.14
CA ARG A 7 -9.89 10.12 -19.77
C ARG A 7 -11.07 9.16 -19.80
N GLY A 8 -10.82 7.92 -19.41
CA GLY A 8 -11.87 6.90 -19.31
C GLY A 8 -13.11 7.45 -18.60
N ALA A 9 -14.30 7.06 -19.09
CA ALA A 9 -15.56 7.52 -18.49
C ALA A 9 -15.56 7.28 -16.97
N PRO A 10 -16.13 8.20 -16.16
CA PRO A 10 -16.28 8.00 -14.73
C PRO A 10 -16.89 6.61 -14.45
N ARG A 11 -16.26 5.85 -13.56
CA ARG A 11 -16.72 4.50 -13.17
C ARG A 11 -17.21 4.53 -11.72
N PRO A 12 -18.38 5.15 -11.46
CA PRO A 12 -18.89 5.31 -10.11
C PRO A 12 -19.12 3.96 -9.45
N GLY A 13 -18.78 3.89 -8.16
CA GLY A 13 -18.97 2.70 -7.35
C GLY A 13 -17.74 1.76 -7.28
N ARG A 14 -16.61 2.08 -7.89
CA ARG A 14 -15.36 1.35 -7.66
C ARG A 14 -14.77 1.69 -6.29
N ARG A 15 -14.43 0.67 -5.51
CA ARG A 15 -13.85 0.82 -4.17
C ARG A 15 -12.63 -0.08 -4.04
N LEU A 16 -11.48 0.55 -3.84
CA LEU A 16 -10.17 -0.07 -3.70
C LEU A 16 -9.71 0.07 -2.25
N LEU A 17 -9.32 -1.01 -1.62
CA LEU A 17 -8.70 -1.03 -0.30
C LEU A 17 -7.25 -1.48 -0.43
N LEU A 18 -6.32 -0.67 0.07
CA LEU A 18 -4.91 -1.04 0.17
C LEU A 18 -4.53 -1.19 1.64
N VAL A 19 -3.69 -2.20 1.92
CA VAL A 19 -3.16 -2.46 3.26
C VAL A 19 -1.64 -2.46 3.17
N HIS A 20 -1.02 -1.48 3.83
CA HIS A 20 0.42 -1.31 3.90
C HIS A 20 0.93 -1.34 5.34
N ALA A 21 2.18 -1.72 5.53
CA ALA A 21 2.77 -1.89 6.86
C ALA A 21 3.13 -0.55 7.50
N HIS A 22 3.81 0.33 6.75
CA HIS A 22 4.37 1.59 7.26
C HIS A 22 3.95 2.78 6.39
N PRO A 23 3.94 4.00 6.97
CA PRO A 23 3.86 5.22 6.17
C PRO A 23 5.10 5.33 5.25
N ASP A 24 4.92 5.36 3.96
CA ASP A 24 5.81 5.41 2.80
C ASP A 24 5.63 4.24 1.81
N ASP A 25 5.30 3.05 2.28
CA ASP A 25 5.09 1.87 1.45
C ASP A 25 4.04 2.10 0.35
N GLU A 26 2.96 2.81 0.69
CA GLU A 26 1.88 3.15 -0.24
C GLU A 26 2.39 3.99 -1.42
N SER A 27 3.27 4.97 -1.11
CA SER A 27 3.85 5.86 -2.11
C SER A 27 4.86 5.14 -3.00
N ILE A 28 5.68 4.24 -2.42
CA ILE A 28 6.70 3.48 -3.13
C ILE A 28 6.07 2.41 -4.03
N GLY A 29 5.20 1.57 -3.45
CA GLY A 29 4.69 0.36 -4.08
C GLY A 29 3.48 0.57 -4.97
N THR A 30 2.57 1.48 -4.60
CA THR A 30 1.22 1.60 -5.18
C THR A 30 0.78 3.04 -5.44
N GLY A 31 1.67 4.01 -5.27
CA GLY A 31 1.31 5.44 -5.31
C GLY A 31 0.75 5.89 -6.67
N ALA A 32 1.32 5.42 -7.77
CA ALA A 32 0.81 5.78 -9.09
C ALA A 32 -0.57 5.15 -9.36
N THR A 33 -0.79 3.89 -8.96
CA THR A 33 -2.09 3.21 -9.02
C THR A 33 -3.14 3.92 -8.18
N MET A 34 -2.82 4.28 -6.94
CA MET A 34 -3.74 5.01 -6.07
C MET A 34 -4.15 6.33 -6.70
N ALA A 35 -3.18 7.11 -7.19
CA ALA A 35 -3.44 8.39 -7.83
C ALA A 35 -4.28 8.25 -9.11
N LYS A 36 -4.06 7.19 -9.89
CA LYS A 36 -4.86 6.88 -11.08
C LYS A 36 -6.31 6.60 -10.71
N TYR A 37 -6.54 5.65 -9.79
CA TYR A 37 -7.90 5.28 -9.43
C TYR A 37 -8.66 6.41 -8.71
N ALA A 38 -7.99 7.19 -7.86
CA ALA A 38 -8.58 8.38 -7.25
C ALA A 38 -9.00 9.43 -8.32
N ALA A 39 -8.18 9.64 -9.34
CA ALA A 39 -8.51 10.55 -10.44
C ALA A 39 -9.60 10.00 -11.40
N GLU A 40 -9.87 8.69 -11.37
CA GLU A 40 -10.95 8.02 -12.10
C GLU A 40 -12.23 7.86 -11.25
N ASP A 41 -12.37 8.66 -10.19
CA ASP A 41 -13.52 8.67 -9.27
C ASP A 41 -13.76 7.34 -8.51
N ALA A 42 -12.74 6.50 -8.37
CA ALA A 42 -12.81 5.36 -7.47
C ALA A 42 -12.62 5.85 -6.02
N GLN A 43 -13.36 5.26 -5.10
CA GLN A 43 -13.06 5.41 -3.68
C GLN A 43 -11.79 4.58 -3.37
N VAL A 44 -10.72 5.24 -2.98
CA VAL A 44 -9.47 4.62 -2.56
C VAL A 44 -9.34 4.77 -1.05
N THR A 45 -9.30 3.65 -0.35
CA THR A 45 -9.08 3.60 1.10
C THR A 45 -7.71 2.98 1.36
N LEU A 46 -6.91 3.64 2.18
CA LEU A 46 -5.62 3.15 2.64
C LEU A 46 -5.71 2.76 4.12
N VAL A 47 -5.22 1.56 4.47
CA VAL A 47 -4.98 1.14 5.85
C VAL A 47 -3.48 0.93 6.04
N THR A 48 -2.89 1.61 7.02
CA THR A 48 -1.49 1.45 7.41
C THR A 48 -1.42 0.76 8.78
N CYS A 49 -0.60 -0.29 8.91
CA CYS A 49 -0.66 -1.18 10.07
C CYS A 49 0.04 -0.60 11.30
N THR A 50 1.17 0.11 11.12
CA THR A 50 1.98 0.72 12.18
C THR A 50 2.26 2.18 11.87
N LEU A 51 2.93 2.89 12.77
CA LEU A 51 3.39 4.26 12.51
C LEU A 51 4.83 4.29 11.94
N GLY A 52 5.48 3.13 11.77
CA GLY A 52 6.86 3.04 11.31
C GLY A 52 7.86 3.65 12.29
N GLU A 53 7.69 3.41 13.57
CA GLU A 53 8.43 4.05 14.66
C GLU A 53 9.91 3.73 14.66
N LEU A 54 10.31 2.57 14.08
CA LEU A 54 11.70 2.10 14.04
C LEU A 54 12.44 2.48 12.75
N GLY A 55 11.83 3.30 11.88
CA GLY A 55 12.47 3.80 10.69
C GLY A 55 13.72 4.63 10.98
N GLU A 56 14.76 4.51 10.14
CA GLU A 56 15.96 5.34 10.25
C GLU A 56 15.68 6.75 9.73
N VAL A 57 15.93 7.77 10.57
CA VAL A 57 15.70 9.18 10.24
C VAL A 57 16.79 9.73 9.33
N ILE A 58 16.47 10.04 8.07
CA ILE A 58 17.44 10.55 7.09
C ILE A 58 17.90 11.98 7.40
N PRO A 59 17.02 12.99 7.68
CA PRO A 59 17.45 14.34 7.92
C PRO A 59 18.15 14.49 9.30
N PRO A 60 19.41 14.97 9.36
CA PRO A 60 20.10 15.15 10.63
C PRO A 60 19.37 16.08 11.61
N SER A 61 18.63 17.07 11.09
CA SER A 61 17.84 18.01 11.91
C SER A 61 16.69 17.34 12.65
N LEU A 62 16.21 16.18 12.19
CA LEU A 62 15.12 15.40 12.77
C LEU A 62 15.62 14.14 13.50
N ALA A 63 16.92 13.92 13.56
CA ALA A 63 17.51 12.72 14.18
C ALA A 63 17.11 12.52 15.65
N HIS A 64 16.64 13.56 16.33
CA HIS A 64 16.13 13.47 17.70
C HIS A 64 14.83 12.68 17.82
N LEU A 65 14.07 12.53 16.70
CA LEU A 65 12.78 11.79 16.68
C LEU A 65 12.96 10.27 16.72
N ALA A 66 14.16 9.75 16.45
CA ALA A 66 14.43 8.31 16.36
C ALA A 66 14.04 7.55 17.65
N ALA A 67 13.71 6.27 17.50
CA ALA A 67 13.20 5.41 18.57
C ALA A 67 14.16 5.31 19.77
N GLU A 68 15.48 5.29 19.52
CA GLU A 68 16.52 5.25 20.54
C GLU A 68 16.77 6.61 21.25
N LYS A 69 16.02 7.67 20.87
CA LYS A 69 16.11 9.03 21.43
C LYS A 69 14.81 9.46 22.06
N GLU A 70 14.00 10.26 21.35
CA GLU A 70 12.71 10.75 21.85
C GLU A 70 11.55 9.81 21.57
N ASP A 71 11.74 8.80 20.70
CA ASP A 71 10.70 7.85 20.24
C ASP A 71 9.43 8.53 19.72
N ARG A 72 9.61 9.57 18.90
CA ARG A 72 8.50 10.39 18.35
C ARG A 72 8.40 10.35 16.84
N LEU A 73 9.19 9.49 16.20
CA LEU A 73 9.16 9.36 14.74
C LEU A 73 7.77 8.96 14.22
N GLY A 74 7.13 7.99 14.88
CA GLY A 74 5.80 7.53 14.47
C GLY A 74 4.76 8.65 14.47
N GLU A 75 4.74 9.50 15.51
CA GLU A 75 3.85 10.68 15.57
C GLU A 75 4.12 11.65 14.40
N TYR A 76 5.39 11.87 14.07
CA TYR A 76 5.78 12.74 12.97
C TYR A 76 5.33 12.19 11.61
N ARG A 77 5.49 10.88 11.40
CA ARG A 77 5.13 10.19 10.16
C ARG A 77 3.62 10.17 9.88
N ILE A 78 2.76 10.36 10.89
CA ILE A 78 1.32 10.57 10.66
C ILE A 78 1.09 11.80 9.75
N GLY A 79 1.83 12.88 9.98
CA GLY A 79 1.74 14.09 9.15
C GLY A 79 2.32 13.88 7.74
N GLU A 80 3.40 13.13 7.60
CA GLU A 80 3.98 12.78 6.30
C GLU A 80 3.01 11.93 5.47
N LEU A 81 2.39 10.92 6.08
CA LEU A 81 1.37 10.08 5.43
C LEU A 81 0.14 10.90 4.99
N ALA A 82 -0.35 11.79 5.85
CA ALA A 82 -1.48 12.64 5.50
C ALA A 82 -1.16 13.51 4.27
N ALA A 83 0.03 14.14 4.24
CA ALA A 83 0.47 14.94 3.11
C ALA A 83 0.66 14.09 1.83
N ALA A 84 1.17 12.87 1.95
CA ALA A 84 1.30 11.94 0.82
C ALA A 84 -0.07 11.53 0.27
N CYS A 85 -1.03 11.20 1.13
CA CYS A 85 -2.40 10.87 0.74
C CYS A 85 -3.08 12.02 -0.01
N ASP A 86 -2.94 13.26 0.47
CA ASP A 86 -3.48 14.45 -0.20
C ASP A 86 -2.92 14.60 -1.63
N LEU A 87 -1.61 14.40 -1.81
CA LEU A 87 -0.94 14.47 -3.11
C LEU A 87 -1.41 13.36 -4.07
N LEU A 88 -1.71 12.18 -3.55
CA LEU A 88 -2.25 11.05 -4.31
C LEU A 88 -3.76 11.19 -4.59
N GLY A 89 -4.45 12.08 -3.89
CA GLY A 89 -5.91 12.24 -3.98
C GLY A 89 -6.68 11.21 -3.17
N VAL A 90 -6.05 10.61 -2.16
CA VAL A 90 -6.66 9.64 -1.25
C VAL A 90 -7.20 10.38 -0.04
N THR A 91 -8.51 10.35 0.14
CA THR A 91 -9.21 11.08 1.22
C THR A 91 -9.59 10.20 2.42
N ASP A 92 -9.49 8.88 2.28
CA ASP A 92 -9.78 7.92 3.35
C ASP A 92 -8.51 7.11 3.65
N HIS A 93 -7.75 7.55 4.66
CA HIS A 93 -6.64 6.77 5.19
C HIS A 93 -6.82 6.53 6.69
N ARG A 94 -6.47 5.33 7.13
CA ARG A 94 -6.71 4.84 8.49
C ARG A 94 -5.50 4.08 8.99
N PHE A 95 -5.28 4.08 10.30
CA PHE A 95 -4.37 3.14 10.96
C PHE A 95 -5.16 1.94 11.45
N LEU A 96 -4.63 0.74 11.23
CA LEU A 96 -5.28 -0.51 11.63
C LEU A 96 -5.51 -0.56 13.15
N GLY A 97 -6.78 -0.69 13.57
CA GLY A 97 -7.16 -0.64 14.99
C GLY A 97 -6.97 0.72 15.68
N GLY A 98 -6.60 1.77 14.93
CA GLY A 98 -6.28 3.11 15.43
C GLY A 98 -4.77 3.41 15.45
N PRO A 99 -4.37 4.69 15.46
CA PRO A 99 -2.96 5.09 15.44
C PRO A 99 -2.17 4.48 16.60
N GLY A 100 -1.06 3.78 16.30
CA GLY A 100 -0.19 3.18 17.33
C GLY A 100 -0.78 1.98 18.05
N ARG A 101 -1.86 1.35 17.54
CA ARG A 101 -2.38 0.10 18.11
C ARG A 101 -1.32 -0.98 18.13
N TRP A 102 -0.55 -1.09 17.07
CA TRP A 102 0.63 -1.94 16.96
C TRP A 102 1.84 -1.10 16.56
N ARG A 103 2.97 -1.43 17.20
CA ARG A 103 4.25 -0.78 16.93
C ARG A 103 4.97 -1.46 15.76
N ASP A 104 5.79 -0.71 15.04
CA ASP A 104 6.73 -1.23 14.06
C ASP A 104 7.61 -2.33 14.69
N SER A 105 7.84 -3.40 13.96
CA SER A 105 8.59 -4.58 14.43
C SER A 105 10.09 -4.50 14.13
N GLY A 106 10.52 -3.53 13.36
CA GLY A 106 11.88 -3.46 12.82
C GLY A 106 12.16 -4.58 11.81
N MET A 107 13.41 -4.67 11.38
CA MET A 107 13.84 -5.69 10.42
C MET A 107 13.82 -7.09 11.04
N MET A 108 13.60 -8.11 10.20
CA MET A 108 13.57 -9.51 10.63
C MET A 108 14.85 -9.90 11.37
N GLY A 109 14.69 -10.49 12.55
CA GLY A 109 15.79 -10.98 13.38
C GLY A 109 16.35 -9.95 14.38
N THR A 110 15.81 -8.74 14.42
CA THR A 110 16.18 -7.76 15.47
C THR A 110 15.49 -8.09 16.81
N GLN A 111 15.98 -7.51 17.90
CA GLN A 111 15.38 -7.67 19.23
C GLN A 111 13.95 -7.10 19.28
N ASP A 112 13.65 -6.08 18.48
CA ASP A 112 12.34 -5.43 18.42
C ASP A 112 11.22 -6.40 18.01
N ASN A 113 11.55 -7.47 17.25
CA ASN A 113 10.60 -8.52 16.89
C ASN A 113 10.02 -9.27 18.12
N THR A 114 10.62 -9.13 19.30
CA THR A 114 10.16 -9.76 20.57
C THR A 114 9.35 -8.82 21.44
N ASP A 115 9.21 -7.54 21.08
CA ASP A 115 8.35 -6.60 21.80
C ASP A 115 6.87 -7.04 21.65
N PRO A 116 6.14 -7.31 22.75
CA PRO A 116 4.75 -7.74 22.67
C PRO A 116 3.81 -6.70 22.05
N ARG A 117 4.24 -5.44 21.90
CA ARG A 117 3.48 -4.37 21.25
C ARG A 117 3.67 -4.35 19.75
N CYS A 118 4.71 -5.02 19.20
CA CYS A 118 5.02 -4.94 17.78
C CYS A 118 4.00 -5.71 16.94
N PHE A 119 3.82 -5.29 15.70
CA PHE A 119 2.82 -5.86 14.79
C PHE A 119 3.12 -7.32 14.45
N TRP A 120 4.40 -7.72 14.42
CA TRP A 120 4.80 -9.12 14.22
C TRP A 120 4.29 -10.07 15.31
N GLN A 121 4.13 -9.58 16.56
CA GLN A 121 3.59 -10.34 17.69
C GLN A 121 2.07 -10.24 17.79
N ALA A 122 1.41 -9.43 16.98
CA ALA A 122 -0.03 -9.28 17.03
C ALA A 122 -0.74 -10.61 16.70
N ASP A 123 -1.80 -10.90 17.44
CA ASP A 123 -2.71 -11.98 17.08
C ASP A 123 -3.36 -11.67 15.71
N VAL A 124 -3.19 -12.61 14.77
CA VAL A 124 -3.66 -12.42 13.39
C VAL A 124 -5.19 -12.31 13.34
N ASP A 125 -5.92 -13.05 14.17
CA ASP A 125 -7.38 -13.00 14.18
C ASP A 125 -7.89 -11.68 14.77
N GLU A 126 -7.22 -11.13 15.81
CA GLU A 126 -7.54 -9.81 16.36
C GLU A 126 -7.30 -8.71 15.31
N ALA A 127 -6.14 -8.70 14.68
CA ALA A 127 -5.80 -7.70 13.68
C ALA A 127 -6.67 -7.83 12.42
N ALA A 128 -7.00 -9.06 12.01
CA ALA A 128 -7.91 -9.32 10.90
C ALA A 128 -9.36 -8.89 11.20
N ALA A 129 -9.81 -9.01 12.45
CA ALA A 129 -11.13 -8.50 12.85
C ALA A 129 -11.19 -6.98 12.72
N ALA A 130 -10.15 -6.26 13.13
CA ALA A 130 -10.07 -4.80 12.94
C ALA A 130 -10.09 -4.40 11.47
N LEU A 131 -9.42 -5.16 10.58
CA LEU A 131 -9.48 -4.93 9.15
C LEU A 131 -10.84 -5.31 8.54
N LEU A 132 -11.48 -6.37 9.04
CA LEU A 132 -12.81 -6.77 8.63
C LEU A 132 -13.87 -5.68 8.89
N ASP A 133 -13.75 -4.94 10.00
CA ASP A 133 -14.64 -3.81 10.27
C ASP A 133 -14.47 -2.71 9.23
N VAL A 134 -13.26 -2.43 8.76
CA VAL A 134 -13.02 -1.53 7.62
C VAL A 134 -13.66 -2.09 6.34
N ILE A 135 -13.50 -3.38 6.06
CA ILE A 135 -14.11 -4.04 4.89
C ILE A 135 -15.64 -3.95 4.93
N ARG A 136 -16.25 -4.11 6.10
CA ARG A 136 -17.71 -4.00 6.29
C ARG A 136 -18.23 -2.59 5.99
N GLU A 137 -17.48 -1.58 6.42
CA GLU A 137 -17.82 -0.17 6.21
C GLU A 137 -17.59 0.26 4.75
N VAL A 138 -16.40 0.03 4.22
CA VAL A 138 -15.98 0.49 2.88
C VAL A 138 -16.59 -0.34 1.76
N ARG A 139 -16.81 -1.65 2.01
CA ARG A 139 -17.32 -2.62 1.00
C ARG A 139 -16.47 -2.64 -0.27
N PRO A 140 -15.12 -2.78 -0.17
CA PRO A 140 -14.25 -2.74 -1.34
C PRO A 140 -14.52 -3.92 -2.27
N GLN A 141 -14.32 -3.76 -3.57
CA GLN A 141 -14.31 -4.86 -4.53
C GLN A 141 -12.91 -5.48 -4.69
N VAL A 142 -11.89 -4.69 -4.42
CA VAL A 142 -10.48 -5.08 -4.56
C VAL A 142 -9.73 -4.76 -3.28
N LEU A 143 -8.93 -5.72 -2.82
CA LEU A 143 -7.96 -5.56 -1.74
C LEU A 143 -6.56 -5.81 -2.28
N VAL A 144 -5.62 -4.92 -1.95
CA VAL A 144 -4.21 -5.00 -2.34
C VAL A 144 -3.33 -4.96 -1.09
N THR A 145 -2.32 -5.83 -1.02
CA THR A 145 -1.28 -5.81 0.00
C THR A 145 0.02 -6.42 -0.56
N TYR A 146 0.93 -6.87 0.27
CA TYR A 146 2.16 -7.57 -0.14
C TYR A 146 1.91 -9.04 -0.49
N ASP A 147 2.92 -9.70 -1.07
CA ASP A 147 2.96 -11.15 -1.17
C ASP A 147 3.20 -11.83 0.20
N ALA A 148 3.09 -13.15 0.24
CA ALA A 148 3.23 -13.92 1.48
C ALA A 148 4.65 -13.84 2.10
N ASN A 149 5.65 -13.41 1.32
CA ASN A 149 7.03 -13.21 1.80
C ASN A 149 7.28 -11.75 2.22
N GLY A 150 6.28 -10.86 2.13
CA GLY A 150 6.42 -9.45 2.48
C GLY A 150 7.39 -8.70 1.58
N PHE A 151 7.42 -9.04 0.29
CA PHE A 151 8.27 -8.50 -0.74
C PHE A 151 9.77 -8.80 -0.50
N TYR A 152 10.41 -8.16 0.48
CA TYR A 152 11.82 -8.36 0.84
C TYR A 152 12.02 -9.01 2.22
N GLY A 153 10.97 -9.54 2.82
CA GLY A 153 11.03 -10.29 4.08
C GLY A 153 10.91 -9.44 5.35
N HIS A 154 10.37 -8.22 5.27
CA HIS A 154 10.07 -7.44 6.47
C HIS A 154 8.95 -8.12 7.27
N PRO A 155 9.10 -8.29 8.61
CA PRO A 155 8.09 -8.99 9.43
C PRO A 155 6.72 -8.33 9.33
N ASP A 156 6.63 -7.01 9.34
CA ASP A 156 5.35 -6.30 9.25
C ASP A 156 4.69 -6.42 7.88
N HIS A 157 5.45 -6.54 6.79
CA HIS A 157 4.89 -6.81 5.46
C HIS A 157 4.31 -8.22 5.39
N ILE A 158 5.01 -9.21 5.96
CA ILE A 158 4.52 -10.59 6.06
C ILE A 158 3.25 -10.61 6.91
N GLN A 159 3.25 -9.90 8.04
CA GLN A 159 2.10 -9.84 8.94
C GLN A 159 0.91 -9.12 8.30
N ALA A 160 1.15 -8.02 7.59
CA ALA A 160 0.11 -7.31 6.82
C ALA A 160 -0.56 -8.24 5.78
N HIS A 161 0.23 -9.05 5.09
CA HIS A 161 -0.31 -10.08 4.20
C HIS A 161 -1.18 -11.09 4.95
N ARG A 162 -0.68 -11.65 6.08
CA ARG A 162 -1.43 -12.63 6.89
C ARG A 162 -2.75 -12.08 7.40
N VAL A 163 -2.72 -10.88 7.92
CA VAL A 163 -3.89 -10.15 8.46
C VAL A 163 -4.89 -9.87 7.34
N ALA A 164 -4.42 -9.36 6.20
CA ALA A 164 -5.28 -9.05 5.06
C ALA A 164 -5.90 -10.32 4.44
N TRP A 165 -5.12 -11.41 4.32
CA TRP A 165 -5.64 -12.69 3.85
C TRP A 165 -6.70 -13.26 4.79
N ARG A 166 -6.43 -13.21 6.11
CA ARG A 166 -7.38 -13.67 7.11
C ARG A 166 -8.66 -12.85 7.12
N ALA A 167 -8.56 -11.53 6.99
CA ALA A 167 -9.73 -10.67 6.87
C ALA A 167 -10.55 -10.96 5.58
N PHE A 168 -9.86 -11.29 4.47
CA PHE A 168 -10.52 -11.73 3.23
C PHE A 168 -11.28 -13.05 3.44
N GLU A 169 -10.72 -14.03 4.15
CA GLU A 169 -11.38 -15.29 4.49
C GLU A 169 -12.63 -15.06 5.37
N LEU A 170 -12.50 -14.20 6.39
CA LEU A 170 -13.61 -13.83 7.28
C LEU A 170 -14.71 -13.11 6.48
N ALA A 171 -14.35 -12.18 5.59
CA ALA A 171 -15.31 -11.49 4.72
C ALA A 171 -16.09 -12.47 3.81
N ARG A 172 -15.43 -13.55 3.34
CA ARG A 172 -16.13 -14.62 2.60
C ARG A 172 -17.16 -15.34 3.46
N THR A 173 -16.80 -15.65 4.70
CA THR A 173 -17.71 -16.33 5.63
C THR A 173 -18.90 -15.45 5.98
N ASP A 174 -18.71 -14.14 6.10
CA ASP A 174 -19.75 -13.16 6.38
C ASP A 174 -20.60 -12.78 5.14
N GLY A 175 -20.35 -13.40 3.99
CA GLY A 175 -21.08 -13.09 2.75
C GLY A 175 -20.78 -11.71 2.16
N LEU A 176 -19.64 -11.12 2.51
CA LEU A 176 -19.19 -9.81 2.01
C LEU A 176 -18.43 -9.92 0.68
N VAL A 177 -18.19 -11.12 0.19
CA VAL A 177 -17.52 -11.43 -1.07
C VAL A 177 -18.54 -11.70 -2.16
N GLY A 178 -18.35 -11.10 -3.34
CA GLY A 178 -19.24 -11.28 -4.49
C GLY A 178 -19.33 -10.05 -5.37
N THR A 179 -20.34 -10.00 -6.23
CA THR A 179 -20.50 -8.96 -7.26
C THR A 179 -20.55 -7.52 -6.73
N ASP A 180 -21.09 -7.33 -5.53
CA ASP A 180 -21.22 -6.00 -4.89
C ASP A 180 -20.30 -5.82 -3.67
N GLY A 181 -19.39 -6.77 -3.44
CA GLY A 181 -18.44 -6.78 -2.33
C GLY A 181 -17.06 -7.21 -2.76
N LEU A 182 -16.21 -7.57 -1.77
CA LEU A 182 -14.82 -7.93 -1.98
C LEU A 182 -14.69 -9.13 -2.93
N ALA A 183 -14.23 -8.88 -4.15
CA ALA A 183 -14.19 -9.88 -5.21
C ALA A 183 -12.77 -10.38 -5.49
N ARG A 184 -11.75 -9.52 -5.30
CA ARG A 184 -10.37 -9.79 -5.69
C ARG A 184 -9.38 -9.44 -4.58
N PHE A 185 -8.37 -10.28 -4.47
CA PHE A 185 -7.23 -10.07 -3.58
C PHE A 185 -5.94 -10.08 -4.41
N TYR A 186 -5.19 -8.99 -4.37
CA TYR A 186 -3.93 -8.84 -5.08
C TYR A 186 -2.75 -8.67 -4.12
N ALA A 187 -1.60 -9.18 -4.55
CA ALA A 187 -0.31 -8.82 -3.99
C ALA A 187 0.43 -7.85 -4.92
N THR A 188 1.18 -6.91 -4.36
CA THR A 188 2.17 -6.14 -5.11
C THR A 188 3.27 -7.06 -5.63
N ALA A 189 3.82 -6.78 -6.81
CA ALA A 189 4.82 -7.62 -7.45
C ALA A 189 5.96 -6.79 -8.06
N ALA A 190 7.16 -7.38 -8.12
CA ALA A 190 8.26 -6.80 -8.87
C ALA A 190 8.03 -6.91 -10.39
N PRO A 191 8.54 -5.96 -11.20
CA PRO A 191 8.31 -5.93 -12.65
C PRO A 191 8.77 -7.20 -13.39
N ASP A 192 9.82 -7.84 -12.89
CA ASP A 192 10.46 -9.05 -13.43
C ASP A 192 9.91 -10.36 -12.84
N SER A 193 8.94 -10.28 -11.93
CA SER A 193 8.30 -11.46 -11.38
C SER A 193 7.50 -12.21 -12.44
N THR A 194 7.70 -13.52 -12.50
CA THR A 194 6.95 -14.43 -13.38
C THR A 194 5.49 -14.62 -12.95
N GLN A 195 5.12 -14.18 -11.75
CA GLN A 195 3.78 -14.31 -11.20
C GLN A 195 2.87 -13.11 -11.47
N VAL A 196 3.38 -12.07 -12.16
CA VAL A 196 2.58 -10.88 -12.50
C VAL A 196 1.38 -11.27 -13.37
N THR A 197 0.18 -10.98 -12.88
CA THR A 197 -1.09 -11.18 -13.60
C THR A 197 -1.68 -9.89 -14.13
N THR A 198 -1.32 -8.77 -13.50
CA THR A 198 -1.92 -7.45 -13.78
C THR A 198 -0.84 -6.38 -13.78
N GLU A 199 -0.92 -5.50 -14.77
CA GLU A 199 -0.01 -4.37 -14.98
C GLU A 199 -0.84 -3.10 -15.08
N ILE A 200 -0.62 -2.15 -14.18
CA ILE A 200 -1.34 -0.88 -14.16
C ILE A 200 -0.41 0.21 -14.70
N ASP A 201 -0.67 0.64 -15.92
CA ASP A 201 -0.03 1.84 -16.45
C ASP A 201 -0.68 3.08 -15.82
N ALA A 202 0.04 3.68 -14.89
CA ALA A 202 -0.30 4.92 -14.22
C ALA A 202 0.78 6.01 -14.47
N THR A 203 1.50 5.91 -15.59
CA THR A 203 2.59 6.83 -15.95
C THR A 203 2.13 8.28 -15.98
N ALA A 204 0.88 8.55 -16.35
CA ALA A 204 0.29 9.90 -16.32
C ALA A 204 0.24 10.50 -14.89
N TYR A 205 0.32 9.67 -13.85
CA TYR A 205 0.28 10.09 -12.44
C TYR A 205 1.64 9.97 -11.74
N PHE A 206 2.71 9.71 -12.50
CA PHE A 206 4.05 9.49 -11.96
C PHE A 206 4.56 10.67 -11.13
N GLU A 207 4.29 11.91 -11.54
CA GLU A 207 4.69 13.10 -10.77
C GLU A 207 3.96 13.21 -9.44
N ARG A 208 2.70 12.77 -9.34
CA ARG A 208 1.97 12.70 -8.05
C ARG A 208 2.63 11.68 -7.12
N LYS A 209 3.00 10.50 -7.64
CA LYS A 209 3.75 9.49 -6.89
C LYS A 209 5.06 10.07 -6.35
N LEU A 210 5.86 10.73 -7.20
CA LEU A 210 7.12 11.34 -6.76
C LEU A 210 6.91 12.45 -5.71
N ALA A 211 5.82 13.22 -5.82
CA ALA A 211 5.48 14.23 -4.83
C ALA A 211 5.11 13.59 -3.48
N ALA A 212 4.31 12.51 -3.48
CA ALA A 212 3.96 11.75 -2.29
C ALA A 212 5.20 11.13 -1.64
N MET A 213 6.09 10.52 -2.42
CA MET A 213 7.37 10.01 -1.90
C MET A 213 8.23 11.12 -1.25
N ARG A 214 8.20 12.36 -1.77
CA ARG A 214 8.90 13.51 -1.14
C ARG A 214 8.26 13.95 0.17
N ALA A 215 6.96 13.71 0.36
CA ALA A 215 6.28 14.02 1.61
C ALA A 215 6.81 13.16 2.78
N HIS A 216 7.28 11.94 2.50
CA HIS A 216 7.94 11.07 3.48
C HIS A 216 9.42 11.43 3.66
N ALA A 217 9.71 12.70 3.94
CA ALA A 217 11.07 13.24 3.97
C ALA A 217 11.97 12.62 5.04
N THR A 218 11.40 12.05 6.11
CA THR A 218 12.17 11.32 7.14
C THR A 218 12.72 10.01 6.60
N GLN A 219 12.09 9.39 5.60
CA GLN A 219 12.36 8.02 5.12
C GLN A 219 12.87 7.95 3.68
N ILE A 220 12.53 8.92 2.84
CA ILE A 220 12.80 8.87 1.40
C ILE A 220 13.53 10.11 0.92
N THR A 221 14.62 9.90 0.17
CA THR A 221 15.27 10.96 -0.61
C THR A 221 14.96 10.76 -2.09
N VAL A 222 14.30 11.73 -2.73
CA VAL A 222 13.89 11.64 -4.15
C VAL A 222 14.79 12.51 -5.02
N SER A 223 15.40 11.87 -6.04
CA SER A 223 16.15 12.51 -7.14
C SER A 223 15.64 11.95 -8.46
N ALA A 224 14.53 12.50 -8.95
CA ALA A 224 13.74 11.97 -10.09
C ALA A 224 14.61 11.54 -11.28
N PRO A 225 14.33 10.38 -11.90
CA PRO A 225 13.30 9.40 -11.60
C PRO A 225 13.71 8.37 -10.55
N PHE A 226 14.66 8.68 -9.68
CA PHE A 226 15.21 7.78 -8.68
C PHE A 226 14.89 8.24 -7.28
N PHE A 227 14.93 7.29 -6.34
CA PHE A 227 14.85 7.53 -4.91
C PHE A 227 15.83 6.63 -4.17
N ALA A 228 16.06 6.94 -2.91
CA ALA A 228 16.81 6.10 -1.98
C ALA A 228 16.19 6.20 -0.58
N LEU A 229 16.27 5.12 0.18
CA LEU A 229 15.99 5.05 1.61
C LEU A 229 17.26 5.37 2.41
N SER A 230 17.24 5.17 3.72
CA SER A 230 18.37 5.37 4.64
C SER A 230 19.66 4.62 4.22
N ASN A 231 19.51 3.43 3.62
CA ASN A 231 20.60 2.62 3.08
C ASN A 231 21.32 3.24 1.88
N ARG A 232 20.79 4.36 1.34
CA ARG A 232 21.34 5.10 0.18
C ARG A 232 21.43 4.28 -1.11
N ILE A 233 20.76 3.14 -1.20
CA ILE A 233 20.70 2.35 -2.43
C ILE A 233 19.72 3.04 -3.38
N ARG A 234 20.24 3.47 -4.52
CA ARG A 234 19.48 4.17 -5.53
C ARG A 234 18.54 3.21 -6.28
N GLN A 235 17.24 3.47 -6.23
CA GLN A 235 16.20 2.70 -6.88
C GLN A 235 15.45 3.59 -7.88
N ARG A 236 14.92 3.00 -8.95
CA ARG A 236 14.09 3.73 -9.92
C ARG A 236 12.63 3.68 -9.49
N ALA A 237 12.00 4.82 -9.34
CA ALA A 237 10.56 4.90 -9.22
C ALA A 237 9.89 4.58 -10.58
N LEU A 238 8.76 3.88 -10.52
CA LEU A 238 8.04 3.42 -11.70
C LEU A 238 6.65 4.06 -11.74
N GLY A 239 6.21 4.44 -12.94
CA GLY A 239 4.83 4.87 -13.20
C GLY A 239 3.93 3.71 -13.62
N VAL A 240 4.52 2.54 -13.91
CA VAL A 240 3.80 1.29 -14.13
C VAL A 240 3.99 0.41 -12.91
N GLU A 241 2.90 -0.09 -12.34
CA GLU A 241 2.91 -0.90 -11.12
C GLU A 241 2.31 -2.29 -11.39
N TYR A 242 2.84 -3.30 -10.70
CA TYR A 242 2.62 -4.70 -11.03
C TYR A 242 1.99 -5.45 -9.87
N TYR A 243 1.06 -6.37 -10.20
CA TYR A 243 0.28 -7.09 -9.22
C TYR A 243 0.13 -8.57 -9.59
N THR A 244 0.03 -9.41 -8.58
CA THR A 244 -0.33 -10.83 -8.69
C THR A 244 -1.72 -11.03 -8.11
N LEU A 245 -2.67 -11.53 -8.91
CA LEU A 245 -3.99 -11.93 -8.41
C LEU A 245 -3.84 -13.22 -7.60
N LEU A 246 -4.16 -13.15 -6.31
CA LEU A 246 -4.09 -14.30 -5.40
C LEU A 246 -5.46 -14.98 -5.23
N ALA A 247 -6.55 -14.20 -5.30
CA ALA A 247 -7.89 -14.75 -5.23
C ALA A 247 -8.89 -13.91 -6.02
N GLY A 248 -9.92 -14.56 -6.58
CA GLY A 248 -10.99 -13.94 -7.35
C GLY A 248 -10.86 -14.12 -8.86
N PRO A 249 -11.82 -13.59 -9.63
CA PRO A 249 -11.79 -13.64 -11.08
C PRO A 249 -10.72 -12.72 -11.64
N ALA A 250 -10.05 -13.13 -12.72
CA ALA A 250 -9.10 -12.27 -13.43
C ALA A 250 -9.77 -10.96 -13.87
N GLY A 251 -9.02 -9.85 -13.76
CA GLY A 251 -9.46 -8.55 -14.24
C GLY A 251 -9.59 -8.51 -15.77
N PRO A 252 -10.24 -7.47 -16.32
CA PRO A 252 -10.38 -7.32 -17.76
C PRO A 252 -9.00 -7.18 -18.42
N ARG A 253 -8.83 -7.91 -19.52
CA ARG A 253 -7.68 -7.74 -20.39
C ARG A 253 -7.93 -6.54 -21.29
N GLY A 254 -7.01 -5.61 -21.35
CA GLY A 254 -7.11 -4.47 -22.26
C GLY A 254 -7.16 -4.93 -23.73
N PRO A 255 -7.63 -4.05 -24.65
CA PRO A 255 -7.67 -4.32 -26.09
C PRO A 255 -6.27 -4.56 -26.69
N VAL A 256 -5.24 -4.12 -26.01
CA VAL A 256 -3.84 -4.50 -26.26
C VAL A 256 -3.44 -5.29 -25.01
N ALA A 257 -3.47 -6.61 -25.10
CA ALA A 257 -2.82 -7.43 -24.08
C ALA A 257 -1.39 -6.91 -23.95
N GLY A 258 -1.01 -6.41 -22.78
CA GLY A 258 0.39 -6.08 -22.47
C GLY A 258 1.28 -7.28 -22.82
N PRO A 259 2.60 -7.11 -22.94
CA PRO A 259 3.50 -8.20 -23.25
C PRO A 259 3.24 -9.34 -22.24
N ALA A 260 2.61 -10.43 -22.72
CA ALA A 260 2.21 -11.63 -21.97
C ALA A 260 0.73 -11.78 -21.54
N GLY A 261 -0.23 -11.01 -22.07
CA GLY A 261 -1.67 -11.22 -21.79
C GLY A 261 -2.11 -10.84 -20.37
N ARG A 262 -1.38 -9.92 -19.71
CA ARG A 262 -1.69 -9.40 -18.37
C ARG A 262 -2.99 -8.58 -18.39
N ALA A 263 -3.72 -8.58 -17.30
CA ALA A 263 -4.81 -7.63 -17.09
C ALA A 263 -4.26 -6.21 -16.94
N THR A 264 -5.08 -5.21 -17.31
CA THR A 264 -4.70 -3.78 -17.27
C THR A 264 -5.57 -2.98 -16.29
N ASP A 265 -6.37 -3.67 -15.49
CA ASP A 265 -7.27 -3.11 -14.49
C ASP A 265 -7.36 -4.08 -13.30
N LEU A 266 -7.47 -3.55 -12.09
CA LEU A 266 -7.65 -4.34 -10.87
C LEU A 266 -9.11 -4.79 -10.68
N PHE A 267 -10.06 -4.10 -11.32
CA PHE A 267 -11.51 -4.34 -11.19
C PHE A 267 -12.06 -5.29 -12.24
#